data_9096a43951fe0375f8ea2436532517b4
#
_entry.id   9096a43951fe0375f8ea2436532517b4
#
_cell.length_a   1.000
_cell.length_b   1.000
_cell.length_c   1.000
_cell.angle_alpha   90.00
_cell.angle_beta   90.00
_cell.angle_gamma   90.00
#
_symmetry.space_group_name_H-M   'P 1'
#
loop_
_entity.id
_entity.type
_entity.pdbx_description
1 polymer ?
#
loop_
_entity_poly.entity_id
_entity_poly.type
_entity_poly.pdbx_seq_one_letter_code
_entity_poly.pdbx_strand_id
1 'polypeptide(L)'
;MMNTSNGMISGPSSSSSPAANPQSPGIKTYFKTPEGKYKLHYEKTHSSVKSIHFSNSNPMCHAFDPDAKDGHDLLIGLNSGDVYTVSLRQQLQDVSKKLVGALHYNKDGSVNNSRCTSISWVPGGDGAFVVAHADGNLYVYEKNKDGATDSTFPAIRDPTQFSVDKAKYSKSNPVARWHICQGAINSIAFSNDGAHLATVGRDGYLRIFDFLTQKLVCGGKSYYGALLCCSWSMDGKYILTGGEDDLVQVWSMEDRKVVAWGEGHNSWVSGVAFDSYWSSPNSDGSGEHVMYRFGSVGQDTQLLLWDLEMDEIVVPLRRPPGGSPTYSTGSQSAHWDNVIPVGTLQPAPCKRDVPKLSPIIAHRVHTEPLSGLMFTQESVVTACREGHIKIWTRPSDSETQSNSCPEANPTSALLSTSSPKDNKTSLSSKVISGSSFKQ
;
A
#
# COMPACT_ATOMS: atom_id res chain seq x y z
N MET A 1 -23.02 62.81 -3.94
CA MET A 1 -22.94 63.91 -4.91
C MET A 1 -22.08 63.45 -6.07
N MET A 2 -22.75 63.47 -7.22
CA MET A 2 -22.27 63.63 -8.61
C MET A 2 -21.32 62.56 -9.13
N ASN A 3 -21.76 61.67 -10.00
CA ASN A 3 -22.19 61.81 -11.42
C ASN A 3 -21.03 61.85 -12.40
N THR A 4 -21.09 60.82 -13.24
CA THR A 4 -21.15 60.73 -14.74
C THR A 4 -19.78 60.77 -15.40
N SER A 5 -19.48 60.02 -16.44
CA SER A 5 -20.27 59.68 -17.63
C SER A 5 -19.54 58.66 -18.53
N ASN A 6 -20.32 58.04 -19.34
CA ASN A 6 -20.10 57.19 -20.53
C ASN A 6 -19.00 57.62 -21.50
N GLY A 7 -18.38 56.62 -22.13
CA GLY A 7 -17.68 56.74 -23.40
C GLY A 7 -17.57 55.37 -24.09
N MET A 8 -18.58 55.05 -24.93
CA MET A 8 -18.48 53.97 -25.93
C MET A 8 -17.55 54.40 -27.06
N ILE A 9 -16.60 53.53 -27.43
CA ILE A 9 -16.02 53.52 -28.78
C ILE A 9 -15.97 52.08 -29.28
N SER A 10 -16.72 51.82 -30.31
CA SER A 10 -16.76 50.58 -31.10
C SER A 10 -15.63 50.55 -32.12
N GLY A 11 -15.00 49.39 -32.31
CA GLY A 11 -14.16 49.08 -33.47
C GLY A 11 -13.39 47.76 -33.31
N PRO A 12 -12.90 47.10 -34.34
CA PRO A 12 -13.63 46.05 -35.03
C PRO A 12 -13.16 44.62 -34.64
N SER A 13 -14.05 43.66 -34.85
CA SER A 13 -13.86 42.23 -34.72
C SER A 13 -12.69 41.69 -35.55
N SER A 14 -11.67 41.19 -34.90
CA SER A 14 -10.71 40.26 -35.49
C SER A 14 -10.94 38.88 -34.90
N SER A 15 -11.44 37.98 -35.73
CA SER A 15 -11.55 36.56 -35.46
C SER A 15 -10.15 35.94 -35.24
N SER A 16 -9.78 35.75 -33.98
CA SER A 16 -8.64 34.91 -33.65
C SER A 16 -9.18 33.50 -33.24
N SER A 17 -8.84 32.51 -34.03
CA SER A 17 -9.02 31.10 -33.74
C SER A 17 -8.49 30.78 -32.33
N PRO A 18 -9.16 29.95 -31.53
CA PRO A 18 -8.63 29.55 -30.24
C PRO A 18 -7.35 28.72 -30.45
N ALA A 19 -6.24 29.25 -29.95
CA ALA A 19 -5.00 28.51 -29.84
C ALA A 19 -5.27 27.21 -29.04
N ALA A 20 -4.98 26.07 -29.66
CA ALA A 20 -5.07 24.78 -29.02
C ALA A 20 -4.21 24.81 -27.73
N ASN A 21 -4.87 24.69 -26.59
CA ASN A 21 -4.21 24.44 -25.31
C ASN A 21 -3.31 23.21 -25.48
N PRO A 22 -2.03 23.23 -25.02
CA PRO A 22 -1.20 22.03 -25.02
C PRO A 22 -1.91 21.00 -24.15
N GLN A 23 -2.44 19.95 -24.78
CA GLN A 23 -3.04 18.81 -24.10
C GLN A 23 -1.99 18.25 -23.17
N SER A 24 -2.27 18.23 -21.86
CA SER A 24 -1.50 17.48 -20.89
C SER A 24 -1.28 16.05 -21.44
N PRO A 25 -0.06 15.50 -21.40
CA PRO A 25 0.16 14.17 -21.94
C PRO A 25 -0.80 13.20 -21.26
N GLY A 26 -1.71 12.62 -22.04
CA GLY A 26 -2.72 11.69 -21.55
C GLY A 26 -2.08 10.54 -20.78
N ILE A 27 -2.72 10.09 -19.71
CA ILE A 27 -2.28 8.92 -18.95
C ILE A 27 -2.31 7.73 -19.89
N LYS A 28 -1.16 7.03 -20.02
CA LYS A 28 -1.08 5.82 -20.83
C LYS A 28 -1.94 4.72 -20.19
N THR A 29 -2.63 3.95 -21.02
CA THR A 29 -3.47 2.82 -20.62
C THR A 29 -2.69 1.53 -20.40
N TYR A 30 -1.38 1.59 -20.40
CA TYR A 30 -0.49 0.47 -20.12
C TYR A 30 0.88 0.92 -19.62
N PHE A 31 1.57 0.02 -18.94
CA PHE A 31 2.99 0.11 -18.63
C PHE A 31 3.68 -1.25 -18.88
N LYS A 32 5.00 -1.24 -19.04
CA LYS A 32 5.80 -2.44 -19.32
C LYS A 32 6.77 -2.69 -18.18
N THR A 33 6.92 -3.96 -17.85
CA THR A 33 7.92 -4.53 -16.94
C THR A 33 8.74 -5.56 -17.70
N PRO A 34 9.83 -6.11 -17.16
CA PRO A 34 10.59 -7.17 -17.81
C PRO A 34 9.74 -8.39 -18.19
N GLU A 35 8.76 -8.76 -17.35
CA GLU A 35 7.87 -9.89 -17.60
C GLU A 35 6.77 -9.61 -18.61
N GLY A 36 6.51 -8.36 -18.99
CA GLY A 36 5.51 -8.05 -20.01
C GLY A 36 4.76 -6.75 -19.80
N LYS A 37 3.55 -6.70 -20.37
CA LYS A 37 2.73 -5.50 -20.44
C LYS A 37 1.53 -5.57 -19.50
N TYR A 38 1.49 -4.70 -18.51
CA TYR A 38 0.30 -4.44 -17.71
C TYR A 38 -0.65 -3.54 -18.48
N LYS A 39 -1.91 -3.94 -18.59
CA LYS A 39 -2.93 -3.19 -19.36
C LYS A 39 -4.02 -2.68 -18.42
N LEU A 40 -4.43 -1.44 -18.60
CA LEU A 40 -5.62 -0.91 -17.92
C LEU A 40 -6.85 -1.69 -18.38
N HIS A 41 -7.40 -2.52 -17.49
CA HIS A 41 -8.58 -3.32 -17.77
C HIS A 41 -9.86 -2.55 -17.43
N TYR A 42 -9.82 -1.78 -16.35
CA TYR A 42 -11.00 -1.14 -15.82
C TYR A 42 -10.66 0.19 -15.14
N GLU A 43 -11.45 1.19 -15.50
CA GLU A 43 -11.48 2.48 -14.82
C GLU A 43 -12.95 2.77 -14.45
N LYS A 44 -13.28 2.78 -13.16
CA LYS A 44 -14.61 3.11 -12.71
C LYS A 44 -14.68 4.52 -12.18
N THR A 45 -15.48 5.31 -12.85
CA THR A 45 -16.07 6.52 -12.32
C THR A 45 -17.55 6.24 -12.04
N HIS A 46 -17.88 6.10 -10.76
CA HIS A 46 -19.23 6.21 -10.20
C HIS A 46 -20.42 5.40 -10.75
N SER A 47 -20.70 4.27 -10.10
CA SER A 47 -22.06 3.93 -9.68
C SER A 47 -21.94 3.28 -8.31
N SER A 48 -22.20 4.04 -7.24
CA SER A 48 -22.24 3.49 -5.89
C SER A 48 -23.44 2.55 -5.80
N VAL A 49 -23.19 1.29 -5.42
CA VAL A 49 -24.27 0.35 -5.11
C VAL A 49 -25.01 0.81 -3.85
N LYS A 50 -24.26 1.36 -2.89
CA LYS A 50 -24.79 1.93 -1.64
C LYS A 50 -23.89 3.05 -1.15
N SER A 51 -24.50 4.12 -0.64
CA SER A 51 -23.81 5.19 0.10
C SER A 51 -24.24 5.18 1.56
N ILE A 52 -23.28 5.20 2.46
CA ILE A 52 -23.50 5.30 3.90
C ILE A 52 -22.97 6.66 4.34
N HIS A 53 -23.82 7.47 4.96
CA HIS A 53 -23.47 8.77 5.49
C HIS A 53 -23.46 8.74 7.00
N PHE A 54 -22.38 9.15 7.60
CA PHE A 54 -22.26 9.39 9.04
C PHE A 54 -22.56 10.87 9.31
N SER A 55 -23.64 11.16 10.01
CA SER A 55 -24.23 12.51 10.10
C SER A 55 -23.27 13.57 10.64
N ASN A 56 -22.34 13.20 11.54
CA ASN A 56 -21.51 14.17 12.26
C ASN A 56 -20.01 13.96 12.07
N SER A 57 -19.59 12.97 11.28
CA SER A 57 -18.18 12.64 11.15
C SER A 57 -17.87 11.93 9.84
N ASN A 58 -16.70 12.20 9.27
CA ASN A 58 -16.25 11.54 8.04
C ASN A 58 -15.53 10.22 8.37
N PRO A 59 -15.68 9.16 7.54
CA PRO A 59 -14.85 7.97 7.62
C PRO A 59 -13.40 8.32 7.27
N MET A 60 -12.47 7.82 8.07
CA MET A 60 -11.04 8.08 7.96
C MET A 60 -10.25 6.85 7.54
N CYS A 61 -10.65 5.69 8.03
CA CYS A 61 -9.99 4.43 7.75
C CYS A 61 -11.00 3.28 7.77
N HIS A 62 -10.62 2.16 7.16
CA HIS A 62 -11.42 0.95 7.15
C HIS A 62 -10.51 -0.28 7.06
N ALA A 63 -11.05 -1.43 7.46
CA ALA A 63 -10.42 -2.73 7.28
C ALA A 63 -11.48 -3.79 6.98
N PHE A 64 -11.17 -4.67 6.04
CA PHE A 64 -12.05 -5.75 5.63
C PHE A 64 -11.45 -7.09 6.06
N ASP A 65 -12.28 -7.98 6.61
CA ASP A 65 -11.93 -9.36 6.97
C ASP A 65 -12.84 -10.31 6.19
N PRO A 66 -12.33 -10.94 5.11
CA PRO A 66 -13.11 -11.87 4.31
C PRO A 66 -13.50 -13.13 5.08
N ASP A 67 -12.77 -13.47 6.14
CA ASP A 67 -12.94 -14.70 6.91
C ASP A 67 -13.82 -14.52 8.16
N ALA A 68 -14.47 -13.34 8.31
CA ALA A 68 -15.35 -13.06 9.43
C ALA A 68 -16.52 -14.03 9.50
N LYS A 69 -16.54 -14.93 10.51
CA LYS A 69 -17.54 -16.02 10.67
C LYS A 69 -18.97 -15.53 10.86
N ASP A 70 -19.15 -14.38 11.48
CA ASP A 70 -20.47 -13.77 11.75
C ASP A 70 -20.89 -12.76 10.68
N GLY A 71 -20.07 -12.57 9.66
CA GLY A 71 -20.31 -11.65 8.57
C GLY A 71 -20.19 -10.16 8.94
N HIS A 72 -19.77 -9.81 10.18
CA HIS A 72 -19.36 -8.44 10.52
C HIS A 72 -17.90 -8.26 10.11
N ASP A 73 -17.71 -8.04 8.83
CA ASP A 73 -16.47 -8.15 8.10
C ASP A 73 -15.81 -6.79 7.76
N LEU A 74 -16.53 -5.68 7.93
CA LEU A 74 -16.02 -4.35 7.62
C LEU A 74 -15.96 -3.47 8.86
N LEU A 75 -14.75 -3.02 9.21
CA LEU A 75 -14.49 -1.98 10.19
C LEU A 75 -14.45 -0.60 9.53
N ILE A 76 -15.00 0.40 10.19
CA ILE A 76 -14.98 1.80 9.75
C ILE A 76 -14.64 2.68 10.95
N GLY A 77 -13.52 3.39 10.86
CA GLY A 77 -13.10 4.40 11.85
C GLY A 77 -13.40 5.82 11.37
N LEU A 78 -13.91 6.65 12.26
CA LEU A 78 -14.37 8.00 11.95
C LEU A 78 -13.42 9.10 12.47
N ASN A 79 -13.62 10.31 11.96
CA ASN A 79 -12.90 11.50 12.41
C ASN A 79 -13.25 11.91 13.85
N SER A 80 -14.41 11.50 14.36
CA SER A 80 -14.83 11.72 15.76
C SER A 80 -14.21 10.73 16.76
N GLY A 81 -13.48 9.71 16.26
CA GLY A 81 -13.00 8.60 17.06
C GLY A 81 -13.95 7.41 17.16
N ASP A 82 -15.20 7.58 16.73
CA ASP A 82 -16.17 6.48 16.66
C ASP A 82 -15.72 5.37 15.73
N VAL A 83 -16.08 4.13 16.08
CA VAL A 83 -15.76 2.94 15.27
C VAL A 83 -17.02 2.10 15.08
N TYR A 84 -17.21 1.62 13.87
CA TYR A 84 -18.31 0.72 13.52
C TYR A 84 -17.79 -0.59 12.95
N THR A 85 -18.47 -1.70 13.29
CA THR A 85 -18.38 -2.94 12.51
C THR A 85 -19.71 -3.19 11.83
N VAL A 86 -19.66 -3.56 10.56
CA VAL A 86 -20.84 -3.84 9.74
C VAL A 86 -20.63 -5.10 8.92
N SER A 87 -21.72 -5.75 8.55
CA SER A 87 -21.69 -6.80 7.54
C SER A 87 -21.84 -6.17 6.15
N LEU A 88 -20.79 -6.23 5.33
CA LEU A 88 -20.85 -5.74 3.95
C LEU A 88 -21.99 -6.39 3.17
N ARG A 89 -22.19 -7.71 3.36
CA ARG A 89 -23.29 -8.45 2.74
C ARG A 89 -24.66 -7.89 3.09
N GLN A 90 -24.91 -7.61 4.38
CA GLN A 90 -26.18 -7.02 4.83
C GLN A 90 -26.36 -5.60 4.29
N GLN A 91 -25.28 -4.81 4.23
CA GLN A 91 -25.36 -3.46 3.65
C GLN A 91 -25.76 -3.50 2.18
N LEU A 92 -25.27 -4.48 1.41
CA LEU A 92 -25.57 -4.64 -0.01
C LEU A 92 -26.99 -5.21 -0.26
N GLN A 93 -27.51 -6.05 0.64
CA GLN A 93 -28.88 -6.61 0.54
C GLN A 93 -29.95 -5.56 0.83
N ASP A 94 -29.71 -4.65 1.76
CA ASP A 94 -30.67 -3.63 2.18
C ASP A 94 -30.18 -2.22 1.83
N VAL A 95 -30.16 -1.95 0.52
CA VAL A 95 -29.61 -0.70 -0.04
C VAL A 95 -30.40 0.53 0.42
N SER A 96 -31.70 0.37 0.73
CA SER A 96 -32.58 1.49 1.10
C SER A 96 -32.36 2.00 2.53
N LYS A 97 -31.84 1.16 3.44
CA LYS A 97 -31.59 1.58 4.82
C LYS A 97 -30.25 2.27 4.99
N LYS A 98 -30.16 3.23 5.89
CA LYS A 98 -28.94 4.01 6.13
C LYS A 98 -27.77 3.15 6.59
N LEU A 99 -27.94 2.40 7.67
CA LEU A 99 -26.95 1.51 8.26
C LEU A 99 -27.68 0.34 8.91
N VAL A 100 -27.30 -0.91 8.55
CA VAL A 100 -28.01 -2.12 9.00
C VAL A 100 -27.08 -2.94 9.89
N GLY A 101 -27.57 -3.36 11.06
CA GLY A 101 -26.86 -4.33 11.91
C GLY A 101 -25.46 -3.90 12.35
N ALA A 102 -25.22 -2.60 12.50
CA ALA A 102 -23.91 -2.10 12.91
C ALA A 102 -23.71 -2.23 14.42
N LEU A 103 -22.51 -2.67 14.82
CA LEU A 103 -22.03 -2.52 16.17
C LEU A 103 -21.25 -1.20 16.27
N HIS A 104 -21.42 -0.45 17.35
CA HIS A 104 -20.86 0.87 17.53
C HIS A 104 -19.95 0.89 18.78
N TYR A 105 -18.70 1.18 18.58
CA TYR A 105 -17.67 1.27 19.63
C TYR A 105 -17.21 2.71 19.79
N ASN A 106 -16.69 3.04 20.97
CA ASN A 106 -16.23 4.39 21.32
C ASN A 106 -17.28 5.46 20.97
N LYS A 107 -18.53 5.16 21.31
CA LYS A 107 -19.67 6.00 20.95
C LYS A 107 -19.47 7.43 21.45
N ASP A 108 -19.67 8.39 20.55
CA ASP A 108 -19.51 9.82 20.79
C ASP A 108 -18.11 10.20 21.34
N GLY A 109 -17.08 9.41 20.99
CA GLY A 109 -15.70 9.61 21.46
C GLY A 109 -15.52 9.43 22.97
N SER A 110 -16.37 8.64 23.63
CA SER A 110 -16.42 8.48 25.10
C SER A 110 -15.12 7.98 25.72
N VAL A 111 -14.34 7.17 24.99
CA VAL A 111 -13.02 6.69 25.42
C VAL A 111 -11.92 7.57 24.86
N ASN A 112 -12.01 7.92 23.58
CA ASN A 112 -11.07 8.78 22.88
C ASN A 112 -11.78 9.54 21.74
N ASN A 113 -11.78 10.86 21.81
CA ASN A 113 -12.36 11.75 20.80
C ASN A 113 -11.38 12.17 19.71
N SER A 114 -10.17 11.63 19.70
CA SER A 114 -9.20 11.85 18.66
C SER A 114 -9.56 11.03 17.41
N ARG A 115 -9.38 11.61 16.23
CA ARG A 115 -9.71 10.94 14.97
C ARG A 115 -9.02 9.59 14.84
N CYS A 116 -9.73 8.61 14.30
CA CYS A 116 -9.14 7.36 13.85
C CYS A 116 -8.20 7.61 12.68
N THR A 117 -7.04 6.99 12.66
CA THR A 117 -6.04 7.16 11.59
C THR A 117 -5.79 5.88 10.84
N SER A 118 -5.81 4.75 11.53
CA SER A 118 -5.64 3.42 10.94
C SER A 118 -6.36 2.38 11.79
N ILE A 119 -6.84 1.32 11.17
CA ILE A 119 -7.61 0.27 11.83
C ILE A 119 -7.25 -1.08 11.20
N SER A 120 -7.19 -2.14 12.00
CA SER A 120 -6.88 -3.48 11.51
C SER A 120 -7.52 -4.57 12.38
N TRP A 121 -7.97 -5.64 11.74
CA TRP A 121 -8.28 -6.88 12.45
C TRP A 121 -6.99 -7.53 12.93
N VAL A 122 -7.07 -8.22 14.07
CA VAL A 122 -5.97 -9.05 14.57
C VAL A 122 -6.06 -10.40 13.86
N PRO A 123 -5.06 -10.81 13.08
CA PRO A 123 -5.08 -12.10 12.40
C PRO A 123 -5.23 -13.26 13.41
N GLY A 124 -6.19 -14.17 13.17
CA GLY A 124 -6.49 -15.26 14.11
C GLY A 124 -7.08 -14.84 15.46
N GLY A 125 -7.40 -13.58 15.66
CA GLY A 125 -7.79 -12.99 16.94
C GLY A 125 -9.26 -13.10 17.31
N ASP A 126 -10.03 -13.97 16.69
CA ASP A 126 -11.44 -14.28 17.01
C ASP A 126 -12.37 -13.04 17.11
N GLY A 127 -12.12 -12.07 16.21
CA GLY A 127 -12.85 -10.81 16.17
C GLY A 127 -12.24 -9.67 17.02
N ALA A 128 -11.00 -9.82 17.47
CA ALA A 128 -10.23 -8.72 18.01
C ALA A 128 -9.80 -7.75 16.90
N PHE A 129 -9.76 -6.46 17.20
CA PHE A 129 -9.27 -5.45 16.28
C PHE A 129 -8.57 -4.31 17.03
N VAL A 130 -7.73 -3.58 16.32
CA VAL A 130 -6.98 -2.45 16.86
C VAL A 130 -7.32 -1.18 16.09
N VAL A 131 -7.38 -0.07 16.81
CA VAL A 131 -7.66 1.27 16.26
C VAL A 131 -6.58 2.22 16.71
N ALA A 132 -5.89 2.81 15.74
CA ALA A 132 -4.89 3.85 15.95
C ALA A 132 -5.50 5.24 15.81
N HIS A 133 -5.02 6.20 16.59
CA HIS A 133 -5.55 7.55 16.67
C HIS A 133 -4.48 8.62 16.44
N ALA A 134 -4.94 9.84 16.14
CA ALA A 134 -4.09 10.99 15.89
C ALA A 134 -3.38 11.55 17.13
N ASP A 135 -3.75 11.10 18.31
CA ASP A 135 -3.13 11.46 19.59
C ASP A 135 -1.99 10.52 20.03
N GLY A 136 -1.64 9.53 19.17
CA GLY A 136 -0.58 8.56 19.44
C GLY A 136 -1.01 7.37 20.30
N ASN A 137 -2.30 7.23 20.56
CA ASN A 137 -2.85 6.08 21.24
C ASN A 137 -3.40 5.05 20.25
N LEU A 138 -3.27 3.80 20.62
CA LEU A 138 -3.88 2.66 19.97
C LEU A 138 -4.75 1.92 20.99
N TYR A 139 -5.94 1.52 20.58
CA TYR A 139 -6.86 0.77 21.42
C TYR A 139 -7.14 -0.60 20.84
N VAL A 140 -7.21 -1.60 21.73
CA VAL A 140 -7.54 -2.98 21.38
C VAL A 140 -8.98 -3.23 21.78
N TYR A 141 -9.78 -3.66 20.82
CA TYR A 141 -11.20 -3.98 20.99
C TYR A 141 -11.45 -5.47 20.75
N GLU A 142 -12.50 -5.99 21.37
CA GLU A 142 -13.06 -7.31 21.09
C GLU A 142 -14.49 -7.14 20.57
N LYS A 143 -14.76 -7.62 19.36
CA LYS A 143 -16.05 -7.45 18.68
C LYS A 143 -17.27 -7.90 19.51
N ASN A 144 -17.12 -8.99 20.25
CA ASN A 144 -18.21 -9.61 20.99
C ASN A 144 -18.46 -9.05 22.38
N LYS A 145 -17.69 -8.01 22.80
CA LYS A 145 -17.92 -7.35 24.08
C LYS A 145 -18.81 -6.12 23.90
N ASP A 146 -19.93 -6.12 24.58
CA ASP A 146 -20.80 -4.93 24.69
C ASP A 146 -20.02 -3.82 25.41
N GLY A 147 -19.71 -2.73 24.69
CA GLY A 147 -18.95 -1.58 25.22
C GLY A 147 -19.70 -0.73 26.26
N ALA A 148 -20.63 -1.30 27.00
CA ALA A 148 -21.52 -0.58 27.94
C ALA A 148 -20.88 -0.24 29.29
N THR A 149 -19.65 -0.68 29.54
CA THR A 149 -18.96 -0.37 30.82
C THR A 149 -17.83 0.64 30.58
N ASP A 150 -17.74 1.63 31.49
CA ASP A 150 -16.71 2.67 31.48
C ASP A 150 -15.32 2.09 31.28
N SER A 151 -14.75 2.30 30.07
CA SER A 151 -13.37 1.98 29.76
C SER A 151 -12.49 3.18 30.12
N THR A 152 -12.35 3.45 31.40
CA THR A 152 -11.45 4.49 31.86
C THR A 152 -10.04 3.95 32.01
N PHE A 153 -9.09 4.65 31.38
CA PHE A 153 -7.66 4.37 31.50
C PHE A 153 -6.98 5.41 32.39
N PRO A 154 -5.90 5.05 33.08
CA PRO A 154 -5.14 6.00 33.87
C PRO A 154 -4.54 7.10 32.99
N ALA A 155 -4.25 8.27 33.54
CA ALA A 155 -3.53 9.30 32.80
C ALA A 155 -2.15 8.81 32.37
N ILE A 156 -1.73 9.20 31.16
CA ILE A 156 -0.40 8.89 30.65
C ILE A 156 0.62 9.64 31.49
N ARG A 157 1.54 8.92 32.14
CA ARG A 157 2.54 9.51 33.03
C ARG A 157 3.64 10.22 32.27
N ASP A 158 4.15 9.56 31.25
CA ASP A 158 5.20 10.08 30.39
C ASP A 158 4.78 9.89 28.91
N PRO A 159 4.35 10.96 28.23
CA PRO A 159 3.89 10.87 26.86
C PRO A 159 5.03 10.62 25.84
N THR A 160 6.28 10.64 26.30
CA THR A 160 7.43 10.32 25.43
C THR A 160 7.76 8.82 25.39
N GLN A 161 7.20 8.05 26.32
CA GLN A 161 7.48 6.63 26.48
C GLN A 161 6.28 5.77 26.10
N PHE A 162 6.60 4.63 25.45
CA PHE A 162 5.62 3.58 25.22
C PHE A 162 5.09 3.02 26.53
N SER A 163 3.77 2.90 26.63
CA SER A 163 3.10 2.27 27.77
C SER A 163 1.85 1.52 27.35
N VAL A 164 1.51 0.48 28.10
CA VAL A 164 0.29 -0.31 27.91
C VAL A 164 -0.51 -0.32 29.19
N ASP A 165 -1.77 0.08 29.07
CA ASP A 165 -2.75 0.03 30.15
C ASP A 165 -3.86 -0.96 29.77
N LYS A 166 -4.22 -1.85 30.69
CA LYS A 166 -5.36 -2.74 30.53
C LYS A 166 -6.60 -2.12 31.14
N ALA A 167 -7.75 -2.39 30.54
CA ALA A 167 -9.02 -1.98 31.11
C ALA A 167 -9.23 -2.57 32.50
N LYS A 168 -9.81 -1.78 33.39
CA LYS A 168 -9.99 -2.13 34.80
C LYS A 168 -10.98 -3.30 34.99
N TYR A 169 -11.99 -3.38 34.13
CA TYR A 169 -13.05 -4.38 34.24
C TYR A 169 -13.00 -5.33 33.05
N SER A 170 -13.27 -6.63 33.28
CA SER A 170 -13.24 -7.67 32.26
C SER A 170 -14.29 -7.49 31.12
N LYS A 171 -15.37 -6.75 31.41
CA LYS A 171 -16.42 -6.41 30.45
C LYS A 171 -16.16 -5.13 29.67
N SER A 172 -15.12 -4.37 30.01
CA SER A 172 -14.80 -3.14 29.31
C SER A 172 -14.36 -3.39 27.88
N ASN A 173 -14.75 -2.50 26.99
CA ASN A 173 -14.30 -2.47 25.61
C ASN A 173 -14.09 -0.99 25.18
N PRO A 174 -12.87 -0.59 24.87
CA PRO A 174 -11.66 -1.39 24.57
C PRO A 174 -11.07 -2.08 25.81
N VAL A 175 -10.35 -3.19 25.55
CA VAL A 175 -9.72 -4.02 26.59
C VAL A 175 -8.33 -3.51 26.98
N ALA A 176 -7.67 -2.77 26.11
CA ALA A 176 -6.35 -2.18 26.38
C ALA A 176 -6.16 -0.86 25.59
N ARG A 177 -5.36 0.02 26.17
CA ARG A 177 -4.79 1.20 25.53
C ARG A 177 -3.27 1.05 25.46
N TRP A 178 -2.70 1.29 24.28
CA TRP A 178 -1.26 1.41 24.07
C TRP A 178 -0.95 2.86 23.73
N HIS A 179 -0.17 3.52 24.55
CA HIS A 179 0.40 4.81 24.19
C HIS A 179 1.70 4.56 23.42
N ILE A 180 1.70 4.84 22.13
CA ILE A 180 2.81 4.50 21.21
C ILE A 180 3.82 5.65 21.12
N CYS A 181 3.34 6.88 20.91
CA CYS A 181 4.19 8.04 20.68
C CYS A 181 3.43 9.35 20.88
N GLN A 182 4.16 10.46 20.91
CA GLN A 182 3.57 11.78 20.79
C GLN A 182 3.19 12.08 19.33
N GLY A 183 1.92 12.38 19.09
CA GLY A 183 1.39 12.68 17.77
C GLY A 183 0.81 11.46 17.06
N ALA A 184 0.33 11.66 15.83
CA ALA A 184 -0.46 10.68 15.11
C ALA A 184 0.32 9.38 14.82
N ILE A 185 -0.34 8.25 15.07
CA ILE A 185 0.01 6.98 14.43
C ILE A 185 -0.64 7.03 13.04
N ASN A 186 0.16 7.03 11.97
CA ASN A 186 -0.36 7.20 10.61
C ASN A 186 -0.85 5.90 9.98
N SER A 187 -0.16 4.79 10.26
CA SER A 187 -0.53 3.47 9.74
C SER A 187 -0.11 2.37 10.70
N ILE A 188 -0.87 1.29 10.69
CA ILE A 188 -0.58 0.05 11.41
C ILE A 188 -0.70 -1.13 10.45
N ALA A 189 0.10 -2.17 10.67
CA ALA A 189 0.04 -3.42 9.92
C ALA A 189 0.45 -4.60 10.81
N PHE A 190 -0.32 -5.68 10.78
CA PHE A 190 0.06 -6.95 11.39
C PHE A 190 0.93 -7.76 10.43
N SER A 191 1.87 -8.54 10.99
CA SER A 191 2.45 -9.67 10.29
C SER A 191 1.36 -10.69 9.97
N ASN A 192 1.57 -11.51 8.93
CA ASN A 192 0.56 -12.44 8.45
C ASN A 192 0.12 -13.48 9.50
N ASP A 193 1.02 -13.85 10.40
CA ASP A 193 0.77 -14.74 11.53
C ASP A 193 0.13 -14.05 12.75
N GLY A 194 -0.06 -12.73 12.70
CA GLY A 194 -0.60 -11.93 13.81
C GLY A 194 0.35 -11.76 15.00
N ALA A 195 1.56 -12.28 14.95
CA ALA A 195 2.50 -12.22 16.07
C ALA A 195 3.07 -10.83 16.30
N HIS A 196 3.26 -10.05 15.22
CA HIS A 196 3.87 -8.73 15.28
C HIS A 196 2.93 -7.63 14.76
N LEU A 197 2.97 -6.49 15.44
CA LEU A 197 2.30 -5.26 15.02
C LEU A 197 3.34 -4.20 14.68
N ALA A 198 3.36 -3.75 13.43
CA ALA A 198 4.11 -2.59 12.99
C ALA A 198 3.25 -1.33 13.11
N THR A 199 3.82 -0.23 13.60
CA THR A 199 3.22 1.09 13.65
C THR A 199 4.16 2.12 13.08
N VAL A 200 3.65 3.06 12.29
CA VAL A 200 4.41 4.20 11.78
C VAL A 200 3.70 5.50 12.13
N GLY A 201 4.45 6.53 12.45
CA GLY A 201 3.88 7.74 13.00
C GLY A 201 4.45 9.04 12.48
N ARG A 202 3.82 10.12 12.93
CA ARG A 202 4.21 11.50 12.61
C ARG A 202 5.60 11.85 13.13
N ASP A 203 6.07 11.17 14.16
CA ASP A 203 7.41 11.31 14.72
C ASP A 203 8.52 10.70 13.84
N GLY A 204 8.14 10.07 12.72
CA GLY A 204 9.04 9.46 11.75
C GLY A 204 9.60 8.10 12.17
N TYR A 205 9.05 7.47 13.20
CA TYR A 205 9.50 6.15 13.64
C TYR A 205 8.60 5.03 13.13
N LEU A 206 9.23 3.94 12.67
CA LEU A 206 8.68 2.61 12.65
C LEU A 206 8.89 1.98 14.02
N ARG A 207 7.86 1.36 14.60
CA ARG A 207 7.94 0.55 15.81
C ARG A 207 7.28 -0.79 15.57
N ILE A 208 7.95 -1.86 15.94
CA ILE A 208 7.48 -3.23 15.79
C ILE A 208 7.32 -3.82 17.18
N PHE A 209 6.12 -4.26 17.49
CA PHE A 209 5.77 -4.85 18.77
C PHE A 209 5.46 -6.33 18.61
N ASP A 210 5.89 -7.14 19.57
CA ASP A 210 5.29 -8.45 19.81
C ASP A 210 3.91 -8.21 20.43
N PHE A 211 2.87 -8.62 19.70
CA PHE A 211 1.51 -8.28 20.07
C PHE A 211 1.03 -9.01 21.33
N LEU A 212 1.45 -10.26 21.50
CA LEU A 212 1.07 -11.10 22.65
C LEU A 212 1.72 -10.60 23.93
N THR A 213 3.04 -10.38 23.92
CA THR A 213 3.79 -9.91 25.08
C THR A 213 3.72 -8.41 25.30
N GLN A 214 3.19 -7.67 24.31
CA GLN A 214 3.00 -6.22 24.36
C GLN A 214 4.33 -5.47 24.56
N LYS A 215 5.42 -5.97 23.96
CA LYS A 215 6.74 -5.40 24.09
C LYS A 215 7.25 -4.88 22.75
N LEU A 216 8.00 -3.79 22.79
CA LEU A 216 8.72 -3.29 21.63
C LEU A 216 9.83 -4.29 21.28
N VAL A 217 9.84 -4.75 20.02
CA VAL A 217 10.86 -5.67 19.50
C VAL A 217 12.01 -4.88 18.89
N CYS A 218 11.70 -3.99 17.96
CA CYS A 218 12.67 -3.15 17.27
C CYS A 218 11.96 -2.01 16.53
N GLY A 219 12.74 -1.20 15.85
CA GLY A 219 12.25 -0.14 14.99
C GLY A 219 13.34 0.90 14.73
N GLY A 220 12.95 1.99 14.11
CA GLY A 220 13.89 3.07 13.87
C GLY A 220 13.27 4.23 13.10
N LYS A 221 14.09 5.22 12.83
CA LYS A 221 13.70 6.52 12.32
C LYS A 221 13.83 6.59 10.81
N SER A 222 12.88 7.26 10.14
CA SER A 222 12.99 7.71 8.75
C SER A 222 14.11 8.73 8.57
N TYR A 223 14.50 8.96 7.34
CA TYR A 223 15.52 9.99 7.03
C TYR A 223 15.01 11.39 7.29
N TYR A 224 13.73 11.65 7.02
CA TYR A 224 13.11 12.95 7.23
C TYR A 224 11.58 12.80 7.39
N GLY A 225 10.97 13.68 8.20
CA GLY A 225 9.53 13.80 8.34
C GLY A 225 8.82 12.56 8.88
N ALA A 226 7.52 12.50 8.65
CA ALA A 226 6.66 11.42 9.10
C ALA A 226 6.77 10.18 8.20
N LEU A 227 6.62 9.00 8.79
CA LEU A 227 6.27 7.79 8.06
C LEU A 227 4.75 7.73 7.90
N LEU A 228 4.26 7.44 6.69
CA LEU A 228 2.84 7.50 6.33
C LEU A 228 2.20 6.13 6.14
N CYS A 229 2.96 5.14 5.67
CA CYS A 229 2.47 3.81 5.37
C CYS A 229 3.50 2.73 5.69
N CYS A 230 3.02 1.51 5.96
CA CYS A 230 3.84 0.33 6.15
C CYS A 230 3.12 -0.93 5.65
N SER A 231 3.90 -1.95 5.28
CA SER A 231 3.41 -3.24 4.82
C SER A 231 4.41 -4.35 5.15
N TRP A 232 3.91 -5.53 5.52
CA TRP A 232 4.72 -6.72 5.77
C TRP A 232 4.89 -7.56 4.52
N SER A 233 6.05 -8.20 4.38
CA SER A 233 6.19 -9.35 3.48
C SER A 233 5.36 -10.52 3.98
N MET A 234 4.91 -11.40 3.08
CA MET A 234 4.05 -12.54 3.40
C MET A 234 4.70 -13.49 4.43
N ASP A 235 5.99 -13.64 4.38
CA ASP A 235 6.78 -14.48 5.29
C ASP A 235 7.20 -13.79 6.61
N GLY A 236 6.83 -12.52 6.78
CA GLY A 236 7.12 -11.74 7.98
C GLY A 236 8.58 -11.33 8.16
N LYS A 237 9.45 -11.51 7.15
CA LYS A 237 10.88 -11.19 7.24
C LYS A 237 11.19 -9.71 7.02
N TYR A 238 10.40 -9.05 6.18
CA TYR A 238 10.62 -7.66 5.77
C TYR A 238 9.41 -6.77 6.00
N ILE A 239 9.69 -5.49 6.24
CA ILE A 239 8.69 -4.45 6.35
C ILE A 239 9.07 -3.33 5.41
N LEU A 240 8.12 -2.87 4.61
CA LEU A 240 8.22 -1.65 3.82
C LEU A 240 7.70 -0.48 4.63
N THR A 241 8.33 0.67 4.48
CA THR A 241 7.79 1.96 4.94
C THR A 241 7.93 3.01 3.85
N GLY A 242 6.98 3.94 3.82
CA GLY A 242 7.03 5.13 2.97
C GLY A 242 6.60 6.36 3.77
N GLY A 243 7.09 7.53 3.38
CA GLY A 243 6.86 8.73 4.16
C GLY A 243 7.03 10.04 3.42
N GLU A 244 7.19 11.10 4.22
CA GLU A 244 7.37 12.49 3.78
C GLU A 244 8.78 12.77 3.23
N ASP A 245 9.68 11.80 3.34
CA ASP A 245 11.04 11.86 2.78
C ASP A 245 11.11 11.41 1.30
N ASP A 246 9.96 11.11 0.69
CA ASP A 246 9.81 10.63 -0.69
C ASP A 246 10.50 9.28 -0.95
N LEU A 247 10.88 8.57 0.11
CA LEU A 247 11.63 7.33 0.06
C LEU A 247 10.76 6.12 0.42
N VAL A 248 11.16 4.98 -0.13
CA VAL A 248 10.76 3.68 0.38
C VAL A 248 11.93 3.08 1.14
N GLN A 249 11.68 2.53 2.32
CA GLN A 249 12.69 1.83 3.12
C GLN A 249 12.25 0.38 3.33
N VAL A 250 13.22 -0.53 3.23
CA VAL A 250 13.05 -1.95 3.53
C VAL A 250 13.75 -2.26 4.84
N TRP A 251 13.01 -2.79 5.79
CA TRP A 251 13.47 -3.18 7.13
C TRP A 251 13.52 -4.68 7.23
N SER A 252 14.62 -5.21 7.76
CA SER A 252 14.77 -6.64 8.08
C SER A 252 14.40 -6.89 9.53
N MET A 253 13.55 -7.90 9.76
CA MET A 253 13.21 -8.36 11.11
C MET A 253 14.37 -9.10 11.77
N GLU A 254 15.13 -9.87 11.00
CA GLU A 254 16.30 -10.58 11.47
C GLU A 254 17.40 -9.62 11.92
N ASP A 255 17.77 -8.67 11.05
CA ASP A 255 18.80 -7.66 11.31
C ASP A 255 18.34 -6.52 12.21
N ARG A 256 17.02 -6.33 12.37
CA ARG A 256 16.37 -5.24 13.13
C ARG A 256 16.80 -3.84 12.70
N LYS A 257 17.05 -3.66 11.41
CA LYS A 257 17.53 -2.41 10.81
C LYS A 257 17.02 -2.24 9.39
N VAL A 258 17.22 -1.05 8.83
CA VAL A 258 17.04 -0.80 7.38
C VAL A 258 18.11 -1.56 6.62
N VAL A 259 17.71 -2.35 5.63
CA VAL A 259 18.59 -3.14 4.76
C VAL A 259 18.65 -2.61 3.33
N ALA A 260 17.65 -1.86 2.90
CA ALA A 260 17.65 -1.19 1.61
C ALA A 260 16.76 0.08 1.65
N TRP A 261 17.01 1.02 0.74
CA TRP A 261 16.16 2.18 0.53
C TRP A 261 16.04 2.50 -0.94
N GLY A 262 14.86 2.99 -1.36
CA GLY A 262 14.54 3.31 -2.74
C GLY A 262 14.22 4.79 -2.93
N GLU A 263 14.73 5.38 -4.03
CA GLU A 263 14.48 6.73 -4.46
C GLU A 263 13.87 6.73 -5.87
N GLY A 264 12.80 7.45 -6.08
CA GLY A 264 12.11 7.49 -7.37
C GLY A 264 10.82 8.28 -7.35
N HIS A 265 10.18 8.43 -6.18
CA HIS A 265 9.08 9.36 -5.99
C HIS A 265 9.57 10.81 -5.93
N ASN A 266 8.73 11.74 -6.41
CA ASN A 266 8.97 13.18 -6.38
C ASN A 266 8.04 13.90 -5.40
N SER A 267 7.38 13.15 -4.54
CA SER A 267 6.52 13.62 -3.45
C SER A 267 6.24 12.46 -2.50
N TRP A 268 5.58 12.74 -1.39
CA TRP A 268 5.31 11.82 -0.30
C TRP A 268 4.78 10.47 -0.76
N VAL A 269 5.37 9.40 -0.23
CA VAL A 269 4.93 8.03 -0.45
C VAL A 269 3.71 7.77 0.44
N SER A 270 2.55 7.58 -0.17
CA SER A 270 1.27 7.43 0.52
C SER A 270 0.82 5.98 0.69
N GLY A 271 1.43 5.04 -0.01
CA GLY A 271 1.14 3.62 0.10
C GLY A 271 2.29 2.73 -0.37
N VAL A 272 2.49 1.63 0.33
CA VAL A 272 3.44 0.57 -0.03
C VAL A 272 2.77 -0.79 0.14
N ALA A 273 3.08 -1.75 -0.70
CA ALA A 273 2.58 -3.11 -0.60
C ALA A 273 3.56 -4.11 -1.21
N PHE A 274 3.75 -5.28 -0.59
CA PHE A 274 4.41 -6.41 -1.23
C PHE A 274 3.47 -7.08 -2.24
N ASP A 275 4.04 -7.55 -3.34
CA ASP A 275 3.36 -8.39 -4.32
C ASP A 275 3.55 -9.86 -3.98
N SER A 276 2.66 -10.40 -3.16
CA SER A 276 2.70 -11.80 -2.73
C SER A 276 2.32 -12.81 -3.82
N TYR A 277 1.83 -12.32 -4.97
CA TYR A 277 1.42 -13.15 -6.10
C TYR A 277 2.46 -13.24 -7.22
N TRP A 278 3.53 -12.43 -7.10
CA TRP A 278 4.60 -12.44 -8.08
C TRP A 278 5.68 -13.46 -7.69
N SER A 279 6.17 -14.19 -8.68
CA SER A 279 7.35 -15.07 -8.57
C SER A 279 8.35 -14.72 -9.66
N SER A 280 9.64 -14.80 -9.34
CA SER A 280 10.68 -14.54 -10.34
C SER A 280 10.59 -15.54 -11.49
N PRO A 281 10.62 -15.08 -12.75
CA PRO A 281 10.60 -15.97 -13.92
C PRO A 281 11.83 -16.89 -14.00
N ASN A 282 12.89 -16.58 -13.28
CA ASN A 282 14.14 -17.38 -13.26
C ASN A 282 14.20 -18.37 -12.07
N SER A 283 13.13 -18.54 -11.32
CA SER A 283 13.09 -19.54 -10.26
C SER A 283 12.90 -20.95 -10.87
N ASP A 284 13.99 -21.54 -11.29
CA ASP A 284 14.07 -22.91 -11.83
C ASP A 284 13.98 -24.02 -10.74
N GLY A 285 13.56 -23.65 -9.55
CA GLY A 285 13.43 -24.57 -8.41
C GLY A 285 14.75 -24.88 -7.70
N SER A 286 15.87 -24.27 -8.08
CA SER A 286 17.17 -24.47 -7.43
C SER A 286 17.33 -23.74 -6.08
N GLY A 287 16.33 -22.97 -5.66
CA GLY A 287 16.11 -22.60 -4.25
C GLY A 287 16.98 -21.48 -3.68
N GLU A 288 17.85 -20.83 -4.44
CA GLU A 288 18.83 -19.90 -3.84
C GLU A 288 18.58 -18.40 -4.09
N HIS A 289 17.69 -18.01 -5.01
CA HIS A 289 17.40 -16.59 -5.27
C HIS A 289 16.02 -16.20 -4.79
N VAL A 290 15.90 -15.78 -3.54
CA VAL A 290 14.65 -15.21 -3.03
C VAL A 290 14.58 -13.75 -3.44
N MET A 291 13.66 -13.45 -4.34
CA MET A 291 13.37 -12.10 -4.79
C MET A 291 11.98 -11.69 -4.30
N TYR A 292 11.87 -10.47 -3.80
CA TYR A 292 10.58 -9.89 -3.42
C TYR A 292 10.26 -8.76 -4.38
N ARG A 293 9.06 -8.79 -4.94
CA ARG A 293 8.50 -7.63 -5.63
C ARG A 293 7.61 -6.83 -4.70
N PHE A 294 7.67 -5.53 -4.81
CA PHE A 294 6.77 -4.63 -4.11
C PHE A 294 6.46 -3.38 -4.94
N GLY A 295 5.41 -2.68 -4.56
CA GLY A 295 5.01 -1.43 -5.16
C GLY A 295 4.94 -0.31 -4.15
N SER A 296 5.09 0.90 -4.65
CA SER A 296 4.83 2.12 -3.90
C SER A 296 4.01 3.10 -4.74
N VAL A 297 3.18 3.89 -4.07
CA VAL A 297 2.36 4.94 -4.68
C VAL A 297 2.52 6.23 -3.89
N GLY A 298 2.47 7.36 -4.59
CA GLY A 298 2.76 8.65 -3.98
C GLY A 298 1.79 9.76 -4.36
N GLN A 299 1.99 10.91 -3.72
CA GLN A 299 1.28 12.15 -4.07
C GLN A 299 1.69 12.69 -5.43
N ASP A 300 2.80 12.24 -5.99
CA ASP A 300 3.28 12.50 -7.35
C ASP A 300 2.47 11.78 -8.44
N THR A 301 1.37 11.10 -8.06
CA THR A 301 0.47 10.38 -8.96
C THR A 301 1.06 9.14 -9.64
N GLN A 302 2.22 8.68 -9.17
CA GLN A 302 2.96 7.57 -9.75
C GLN A 302 2.81 6.27 -8.95
N LEU A 303 2.81 5.16 -9.68
CA LEU A 303 3.07 3.81 -9.21
C LEU A 303 4.52 3.47 -9.59
N LEU A 304 5.31 3.07 -8.60
CA LEU A 304 6.63 2.50 -8.79
C LEU A 304 6.59 1.03 -8.40
N LEU A 305 7.24 0.18 -9.20
CA LEU A 305 7.50 -1.22 -8.86
C LEU A 305 8.99 -1.42 -8.63
N TRP A 306 9.30 -2.28 -7.67
CA TRP A 306 10.64 -2.52 -7.17
C TRP A 306 10.88 -4.01 -7.02
N ASP A 307 12.10 -4.46 -7.30
CA ASP A 307 12.57 -5.79 -6.96
C ASP A 307 13.64 -5.68 -5.87
N LEU A 308 13.54 -6.55 -4.89
CA LEU A 308 14.50 -6.73 -3.82
C LEU A 308 15.17 -8.09 -3.99
N GLU A 309 16.40 -8.07 -4.50
CA GLU A 309 17.23 -9.26 -4.64
C GLU A 309 18.10 -9.41 -3.39
N MET A 310 18.04 -10.59 -2.75
CA MET A 310 18.74 -10.80 -1.48
C MET A 310 20.26 -10.87 -1.63
N ASP A 311 20.73 -11.28 -2.81
CA ASP A 311 22.16 -11.39 -3.08
C ASP A 311 22.85 -10.03 -3.30
N GLU A 312 22.10 -9.00 -3.64
CA GLU A 312 22.61 -7.63 -3.80
C GLU A 312 22.73 -6.88 -2.46
N ILE A 313 22.17 -7.42 -1.37
CA ILE A 313 22.28 -6.82 -0.03
C ILE A 313 23.63 -7.22 0.63
N VAL A 314 24.70 -7.17 -0.11
CA VAL A 314 26.04 -7.26 0.45
C VAL A 314 26.43 -5.89 1.00
N VAL A 315 26.30 -5.73 2.32
CA VAL A 315 26.84 -4.56 3.00
C VAL A 315 28.35 -4.51 2.78
N PRO A 316 28.92 -3.48 2.14
CA PRO A 316 30.37 -3.38 2.00
C PRO A 316 31.01 -3.36 3.39
N LEU A 317 31.84 -4.35 3.68
CA LEU A 317 32.64 -4.37 4.91
C LEU A 317 33.54 -3.14 4.91
N ARG A 318 33.26 -2.16 5.75
CA ARG A 318 34.17 -1.02 5.97
C ARG A 318 35.47 -1.54 6.55
N ARG A 319 36.56 -1.38 5.80
CA ARG A 319 37.91 -1.46 6.37
C ARG A 319 38.10 -0.28 7.32
N PRO A 320 38.52 -0.49 8.56
CA PRO A 320 38.91 0.61 9.44
C PRO A 320 40.05 1.41 8.78
N PRO A 321 40.05 2.76 8.85
CA PRO A 321 41.12 3.56 8.30
C PRO A 321 42.39 3.31 9.15
N GLY A 322 43.42 2.72 8.55
CA GLY A 322 44.77 2.68 9.13
C GLY A 322 45.36 1.30 9.45
N GLY A 323 44.94 0.23 8.84
CA GLY A 323 45.57 -1.11 9.01
C GLY A 323 46.45 -1.50 7.83
N SER A 324 47.74 -1.74 8.08
CA SER A 324 48.67 -2.40 7.14
C SER A 324 48.19 -3.77 6.72
N PRO A 325 48.51 -4.22 5.51
CA PRO A 325 48.06 -5.55 5.02
C PRO A 325 48.92 -6.63 5.66
N THR A 326 48.37 -7.30 6.70
CA THR A 326 48.88 -8.59 7.13
C THR A 326 47.99 -9.66 6.57
N TYR A 327 48.58 -10.53 5.74
CA TYR A 327 47.93 -11.74 5.25
C TYR A 327 47.64 -12.69 6.44
N SER A 328 46.38 -12.94 6.71
CA SER A 328 45.96 -14.09 7.47
C SER A 328 44.83 -14.80 6.70
N THR A 329 45.18 -15.93 6.15
CA THR A 329 44.26 -16.97 5.68
C THR A 329 43.48 -17.52 6.90
N GLY A 330 42.20 -17.15 6.97
CA GLY A 330 41.31 -17.68 8.00
C GLY A 330 39.89 -17.21 7.67
N SER A 331 39.14 -18.09 7.03
CA SER A 331 37.71 -17.98 6.88
C SER A 331 37.04 -17.95 8.26
N GLN A 332 36.70 -16.78 8.76
CA GLN A 332 35.73 -16.62 9.83
C GLN A 332 34.70 -15.57 9.42
N SER A 333 33.50 -16.07 9.35
CA SER A 333 32.27 -15.29 9.15
C SER A 333 32.16 -14.19 10.21
N ALA A 334 32.46 -12.95 9.82
CA ALA A 334 32.33 -11.76 10.68
C ALA A 334 30.85 -11.33 10.83
N HIS A 335 29.92 -12.29 10.97
CA HIS A 335 28.48 -12.03 11.03
C HIS A 335 27.93 -11.84 12.45
N TRP A 336 28.75 -11.92 13.50
CA TRP A 336 28.23 -12.11 14.87
C TRP A 336 28.33 -10.92 15.82
N ASP A 337 28.90 -9.77 15.44
CA ASP A 337 29.25 -8.74 16.43
C ASP A 337 28.37 -7.50 16.54
N ASN A 338 27.21 -7.43 15.83
CA ASN A 338 26.30 -6.29 15.95
C ASN A 338 24.83 -6.69 15.97
N VAL A 339 24.45 -7.66 16.81
CA VAL A 339 23.02 -7.94 17.05
C VAL A 339 22.42 -6.76 17.81
N ILE A 340 21.52 -6.04 17.14
CA ILE A 340 20.78 -4.92 17.73
C ILE A 340 19.91 -5.47 18.88
N PRO A 341 20.03 -4.94 20.11
CA PRO A 341 19.26 -5.43 21.23
C PRO A 341 17.74 -5.29 20.99
N VAL A 342 16.97 -6.23 21.51
CA VAL A 342 15.50 -6.16 21.50
C VAL A 342 15.05 -4.94 22.29
N GLY A 343 14.02 -4.25 21.78
CA GLY A 343 13.47 -3.04 22.39
C GLY A 343 14.21 -1.75 22.04
N THR A 344 15.11 -1.78 21.06
CA THR A 344 15.89 -0.62 20.65
C THR A 344 15.28 0.03 19.40
N LEU A 345 15.18 1.37 19.40
CA LEU A 345 14.87 2.17 18.23
C LEU A 345 16.16 2.71 17.62
N GLN A 346 16.39 2.38 16.34
CA GLN A 346 17.59 2.79 15.62
C GLN A 346 17.44 4.22 15.07
N PRO A 347 18.51 5.04 15.06
CA PRO A 347 18.53 6.27 14.28
C PRO A 347 18.45 5.95 12.78
N ALA A 348 18.14 6.94 11.97
CA ALA A 348 18.23 6.80 10.51
C ALA A 348 19.66 6.41 10.12
N PRO A 349 19.87 5.34 9.34
CA PRO A 349 21.21 4.92 8.93
C PRO A 349 21.79 5.94 7.94
N CYS A 350 23.13 5.97 7.83
CA CYS A 350 23.73 6.75 6.76
C CYS A 350 23.39 6.12 5.40
N LYS A 351 22.86 6.92 4.45
CA LYS A 351 22.47 6.45 3.12
C LYS A 351 23.59 5.71 2.37
N ARG A 352 24.85 6.02 2.67
CA ARG A 352 26.03 5.37 2.05
C ARG A 352 26.28 3.96 2.59
N ASP A 353 25.75 3.65 3.75
CA ASP A 353 25.98 2.38 4.44
C ASP A 353 24.86 1.35 4.17
N VAL A 354 23.84 1.74 3.40
CA VAL A 354 22.67 0.91 3.06
C VAL A 354 22.48 0.91 1.54
N PRO A 355 22.27 -0.24 0.91
CA PRO A 355 22.03 -0.37 -0.53
C PRO A 355 20.86 0.50 -1.01
N LYS A 356 21.04 1.13 -2.17
CA LYS A 356 20.01 1.90 -2.87
C LYS A 356 19.33 1.04 -3.91
N LEU A 357 18.01 0.95 -3.85
CA LEU A 357 17.18 0.33 -4.86
C LEU A 357 16.80 1.33 -5.95
N SER A 358 16.71 0.85 -7.18
CA SER A 358 16.13 1.58 -8.30
C SER A 358 14.79 0.94 -8.69
N PRO A 359 13.75 1.73 -9.02
CA PRO A 359 12.48 1.15 -9.43
C PRO A 359 12.63 0.51 -10.81
N ILE A 360 11.97 -0.65 -11.01
CA ILE A 360 11.87 -1.29 -12.33
C ILE A 360 11.07 -0.41 -13.27
N ILE A 361 10.01 0.20 -12.74
CA ILE A 361 9.19 1.17 -13.44
C ILE A 361 8.79 2.32 -12.52
N ALA A 362 8.61 3.50 -13.13
CA ALA A 362 7.88 4.62 -12.57
C ALA A 362 6.82 5.03 -13.58
N HIS A 363 5.55 4.91 -13.22
CA HIS A 363 4.44 5.15 -14.13
C HIS A 363 3.37 6.03 -13.51
N ARG A 364 2.98 7.09 -14.21
CA ARG A 364 1.86 7.94 -13.82
C ARG A 364 0.56 7.20 -14.09
N VAL A 365 -0.14 6.79 -13.04
CA VAL A 365 -1.36 5.97 -13.15
C VAL A 365 -2.65 6.78 -12.94
N HIS A 366 -2.59 7.89 -12.21
CA HIS A 366 -3.72 8.80 -11.96
C HIS A 366 -3.36 10.26 -12.25
N THR A 367 -4.37 11.13 -12.30
CA THR A 367 -4.19 12.59 -12.35
C THR A 367 -4.05 13.19 -10.97
N GLU A 368 -4.64 12.53 -9.96
CA GLU A 368 -4.71 12.97 -8.58
C GLU A 368 -3.83 12.11 -7.66
N PRO A 369 -3.41 12.64 -6.51
CA PRO A 369 -2.60 11.93 -5.54
C PRO A 369 -3.18 10.57 -5.20
N LEU A 370 -2.32 9.55 -5.16
CA LEU A 370 -2.71 8.18 -4.85
C LEU A 370 -2.96 8.01 -3.35
N SER A 371 -3.93 7.17 -3.02
CA SER A 371 -4.33 6.84 -1.65
C SER A 371 -4.30 5.35 -1.34
N GLY A 372 -4.15 4.48 -2.35
CA GLY A 372 -4.16 3.04 -2.14
C GLY A 372 -3.49 2.26 -3.26
N LEU A 373 -2.89 1.13 -2.85
CA LEU A 373 -2.26 0.14 -3.70
C LEU A 373 -2.60 -1.24 -3.15
N MET A 374 -3.00 -2.14 -4.02
CA MET A 374 -3.26 -3.54 -3.69
C MET A 374 -2.83 -4.43 -4.85
N PHE A 375 -2.20 -5.54 -4.54
CA PHE A 375 -1.90 -6.60 -5.49
C PHE A 375 -2.94 -7.73 -5.36
N THR A 376 -3.32 -8.29 -6.48
CA THR A 376 -4.11 -9.52 -6.59
C THR A 376 -3.40 -10.51 -7.50
N GLN A 377 -3.89 -11.74 -7.54
CA GLN A 377 -3.34 -12.74 -8.44
C GLN A 377 -3.38 -12.29 -9.91
N GLU A 378 -4.41 -11.56 -10.33
CA GLU A 378 -4.65 -11.19 -11.72
C GLU A 378 -4.28 -9.74 -12.05
N SER A 379 -4.12 -8.89 -11.04
CA SER A 379 -4.04 -7.45 -11.26
C SER A 379 -3.30 -6.67 -10.18
N VAL A 380 -2.94 -5.44 -10.53
CA VAL A 380 -2.58 -4.38 -9.62
C VAL A 380 -3.74 -3.39 -9.54
N VAL A 381 -4.16 -3.04 -8.34
CA VAL A 381 -5.26 -2.09 -8.11
C VAL A 381 -4.68 -0.82 -7.50
N THR A 382 -5.00 0.32 -8.10
CA THR A 382 -4.59 1.63 -7.60
C THR A 382 -5.83 2.51 -7.35
N ALA A 383 -5.80 3.27 -6.27
CA ALA A 383 -6.85 4.23 -5.92
C ALA A 383 -6.26 5.62 -5.71
N CYS A 384 -7.01 6.67 -6.06
CA CYS A 384 -6.62 8.05 -5.79
C CYS A 384 -7.58 8.72 -4.80
N ARG A 385 -7.21 9.92 -4.33
CA ARG A 385 -7.98 10.68 -3.33
C ARG A 385 -9.35 11.13 -3.83
N GLU A 386 -9.53 11.25 -5.15
CA GLU A 386 -10.84 11.54 -5.76
C GLU A 386 -11.75 10.30 -5.87
N GLY A 387 -11.32 9.15 -5.31
CA GLY A 387 -12.10 7.92 -5.30
C GLY A 387 -12.10 7.16 -6.64
N HIS A 388 -11.23 7.51 -7.57
CA HIS A 388 -11.07 6.73 -8.81
C HIS A 388 -10.25 5.48 -8.52
N ILE A 389 -10.72 4.33 -9.01
CA ILE A 389 -10.04 3.05 -8.91
C ILE A 389 -9.65 2.59 -10.32
N LYS A 390 -8.41 2.15 -10.48
CA LYS A 390 -7.89 1.57 -11.71
C LYS A 390 -7.37 0.16 -11.44
N ILE A 391 -7.72 -0.77 -12.34
CA ILE A 391 -7.30 -2.15 -12.30
C ILE A 391 -6.39 -2.42 -13.51
N TRP A 392 -5.16 -2.82 -13.25
CA TRP A 392 -4.14 -3.11 -14.24
C TRP A 392 -3.93 -4.61 -14.30
N THR A 393 -4.40 -5.25 -15.37
CA THR A 393 -4.25 -6.70 -15.57
C THR A 393 -2.79 -7.05 -15.80
N ARG A 394 -2.32 -8.08 -15.14
CA ARG A 394 -0.96 -8.62 -15.29
C ARG A 394 -0.74 -9.13 -16.72
N PRO A 395 0.52 -9.18 -17.20
CA PRO A 395 0.85 -9.85 -18.46
C PRO A 395 0.45 -11.34 -18.37
N SER A 396 -0.08 -11.86 -19.48
CA SER A 396 -0.38 -13.29 -19.59
C SER A 396 0.84 -14.05 -20.10
N ASP A 397 1.00 -15.32 -19.71
CA ASP A 397 2.12 -16.19 -20.13
C ASP A 397 2.28 -16.30 -21.64
N SER A 398 1.19 -16.12 -22.42
CA SER A 398 1.22 -16.10 -23.88
C SER A 398 1.88 -14.85 -24.48
N GLU A 399 1.99 -13.75 -23.75
CA GLU A 399 2.64 -12.52 -24.21
C GLU A 399 4.16 -12.51 -23.89
N THR A 400 4.59 -13.31 -22.91
CA THR A 400 5.99 -13.42 -22.49
C THR A 400 6.85 -14.11 -23.55
N GLN A 401 6.26 -15.06 -24.32
CA GLN A 401 6.98 -15.81 -25.37
C GLN A 401 7.17 -15.06 -26.69
N SER A 402 6.45 -13.97 -26.94
CA SER A 402 6.54 -13.22 -28.20
C SER A 402 7.63 -12.13 -28.24
N ASN A 403 8.28 -11.83 -27.12
CA ASN A 403 9.31 -10.78 -27.03
C ASN A 403 10.76 -11.28 -27.19
N SER A 404 10.99 -12.58 -27.49
CA SER A 404 12.32 -13.16 -27.63
C SER A 404 12.84 -13.27 -29.08
N CYS A 405 12.19 -12.63 -30.08
CA CYS A 405 12.74 -12.52 -31.40
C CYS A 405 13.54 -11.22 -31.57
N PRO A 406 14.82 -11.25 -31.94
CA PRO A 406 15.58 -10.04 -32.23
C PRO A 406 15.05 -9.37 -33.51
N GLU A 407 14.81 -8.06 -33.44
CA GLU A 407 14.50 -7.23 -34.60
C GLU A 407 15.65 -7.34 -35.65
N ALA A 408 15.35 -8.01 -36.75
CA ALA A 408 16.23 -7.99 -37.92
C ALA A 408 16.04 -6.64 -38.63
N ASN A 409 17.13 -5.90 -38.82
CA ASN A 409 17.19 -4.69 -39.60
C ASN A 409 16.74 -4.94 -41.05
N PRO A 410 15.93 -4.09 -41.66
CA PRO A 410 15.66 -4.18 -43.12
C PRO A 410 16.76 -3.50 -43.90
N THR A 411 17.63 -4.28 -44.50
CA THR A 411 18.47 -3.81 -45.60
C THR A 411 17.74 -3.98 -46.91
N SER A 412 17.72 -2.92 -47.67
CA SER A 412 17.19 -2.74 -49.01
C SER A 412 17.49 -3.84 -50.02
N ALA A 413 16.47 -4.28 -50.78
CA ALA A 413 16.67 -4.81 -52.16
C ALA A 413 15.45 -4.49 -53.01
N LEU A 414 15.76 -3.99 -54.21
CA LEU A 414 14.94 -3.46 -55.28
C LEU A 414 14.20 -4.55 -56.08
N LEU A 415 13.00 -4.18 -56.55
CA LEU A 415 12.36 -4.48 -57.85
C LEU A 415 12.43 -5.88 -58.46
N SER A 416 11.27 -6.53 -58.66
CA SER A 416 10.81 -6.92 -60.00
C SER A 416 9.31 -7.30 -60.00
N THR A 417 8.65 -6.78 -61.03
CA THR A 417 7.25 -6.91 -61.43
C THR A 417 6.90 -8.32 -61.93
N SER A 418 5.67 -8.81 -61.58
CA SER A 418 4.74 -9.43 -62.58
C SER A 418 3.47 -9.93 -61.88
N SER A 419 2.31 -9.43 -62.33
CA SER A 419 0.96 -9.97 -62.12
C SER A 419 0.60 -10.90 -63.31
N PRO A 420 -0.63 -11.44 -63.43
CA PRO A 420 -1.49 -12.18 -62.50
C PRO A 420 -1.96 -13.51 -63.10
N LYS A 421 -2.70 -14.34 -62.37
CA LYS A 421 -3.78 -15.16 -62.94
C LYS A 421 -4.72 -15.76 -61.90
N ASP A 422 -5.98 -15.57 -62.19
CA ASP A 422 -7.17 -16.13 -61.58
C ASP A 422 -7.20 -17.65 -61.46
N ASN A 423 -7.87 -18.17 -60.41
CA ASN A 423 -8.88 -19.18 -60.64
C ASN A 423 -9.80 -19.36 -59.41
N LYS A 424 -11.09 -19.30 -59.72
CA LYS A 424 -12.26 -19.65 -58.92
C LYS A 424 -12.36 -21.15 -58.65
N THR A 425 -12.97 -21.54 -57.55
CA THR A 425 -14.12 -22.50 -57.39
C THR A 425 -14.25 -22.85 -55.93
N SER A 426 -15.30 -22.55 -55.29
CA SER A 426 -16.67 -23.03 -55.10
C SER A 426 -16.87 -23.98 -53.89
N LEU A 427 -17.67 -23.49 -52.97
CA LEU A 427 -18.75 -24.17 -52.21
C LEU A 427 -18.54 -25.57 -51.59
N SER A 428 -18.73 -25.68 -50.26
CA SER A 428 -19.82 -26.48 -49.75
C SER A 428 -20.07 -26.28 -48.26
N SER A 429 -21.30 -25.98 -47.95
CA SER A 429 -21.98 -25.94 -46.65
C SER A 429 -22.18 -27.33 -46.07
N LYS A 430 -22.07 -27.50 -44.74
CA LYS A 430 -22.91 -28.45 -44.00
C LYS A 430 -23.18 -27.99 -42.60
N VAL A 431 -24.41 -27.72 -42.35
CA VAL A 431 -25.14 -27.61 -41.08
C VAL A 431 -25.43 -29.02 -40.53
N ILE A 432 -25.24 -29.24 -39.25
CA ILE A 432 -26.06 -30.17 -38.44
C ILE A 432 -25.97 -29.74 -36.95
N SER A 433 -27.00 -29.17 -36.42
CA SER A 433 -27.91 -29.41 -35.31
C SER A 433 -27.45 -30.37 -34.19
N GLY A 434 -27.36 -29.88 -32.95
CA GLY A 434 -28.35 -30.06 -31.89
C GLY A 434 -28.10 -31.24 -30.97
N SER A 435 -27.97 -30.95 -29.68
CA SER A 435 -28.88 -31.50 -28.67
C SER A 435 -28.47 -31.06 -27.23
N SER A 436 -29.46 -30.63 -26.54
CA SER A 436 -29.65 -30.38 -25.12
C SER A 436 -29.50 -31.66 -24.28
N PHE A 437 -28.90 -31.56 -23.08
CA PHE A 437 -29.39 -32.33 -21.92
C PHE A 437 -29.15 -31.57 -20.61
N LYS A 438 -30.23 -31.57 -19.81
CA LYS A 438 -30.35 -31.16 -18.41
C LYS A 438 -29.68 -32.21 -17.48
N GLN A 439 -29.01 -31.80 -16.45
CA GLN A 439 -29.36 -32.03 -15.03
C GLN A 439 -28.56 -31.07 -14.16
#